data_003d324bd404882a6556e96d74c61449
#
_entry.id   003d324bd404882a6556e96d74c61449
#
_cell.length_a   1.000
_cell.length_b   1.000
_cell.length_c   1.000
_cell.angle_alpha   90.00
_cell.angle_beta   90.00
_cell.angle_gamma   90.00
#
_symmetry.space_group_name_H-M   'P 1'
#
loop_
_entity.id
_entity.type
_entity.pdbx_description
1 polymer ?
#
loop_
_entity_poly.entity_id
_entity_poly.type
_entity_poly.pdbx_seq_one_letter_code
_entity_poly.pdbx_strand_id
1 'polypeptide(L)'
;MTETMETTQPIVEMAKANDEFRKVVMTGDKMQVVLMAIPEGGDIGAETHDGHDQVLIFVEGQGTAKIGDTETGIQAGDLSFVPSGEFHNFVNTGSGMLKLYTMYAPPEHEVGTEHETKAEAQTDPAEQ
;
A
#
# COMPACT_ATOMS: atom_id res chain seq x y z
N MET A 1 -18.06 16.89 10.03
CA MET A 1 -17.60 16.34 8.81
C MET A 1 -18.70 16.26 7.80
N THR A 2 -18.46 16.79 6.69
CA THR A 2 -19.48 16.92 5.69
C THR A 2 -19.48 15.78 4.69
N GLU A 3 -18.33 15.16 4.56
CA GLU A 3 -18.21 14.08 3.63
C GLU A 3 -18.71 12.81 4.21
N THR A 4 -19.40 12.06 3.42
CA THR A 4 -19.87 10.75 3.82
C THR A 4 -18.90 9.73 3.28
N MET A 5 -18.07 9.22 4.16
CA MET A 5 -17.18 8.13 3.80
C MET A 5 -17.92 6.83 4.00
N GLU A 6 -17.91 5.98 2.98
CA GLU A 6 -18.50 4.67 3.15
C GLU A 6 -17.62 3.85 4.05
N THR A 7 -18.17 3.39 5.15
CA THR A 7 -17.39 2.73 6.18
C THR A 7 -17.37 1.21 6.07
N THR A 8 -18.15 0.66 5.14
CA THR A 8 -18.13 -0.77 4.86
C THR A 8 -17.97 -0.95 3.37
N GLN A 9 -16.86 -1.55 2.96
CA GLN A 9 -16.53 -1.67 1.55
C GLN A 9 -15.98 -3.05 1.25
N PRO A 10 -16.24 -3.58 0.04
CA PRO A 10 -15.73 -4.90 -0.35
C PRO A 10 -14.25 -4.78 -0.73
N ILE A 11 -13.40 -4.67 0.27
CA ILE A 11 -12.02 -4.24 0.09
C ILE A 11 -11.20 -5.18 -0.78
N VAL A 12 -11.43 -6.49 -0.68
CA VAL A 12 -10.66 -7.45 -1.48
C VAL A 12 -11.00 -7.29 -2.96
N GLU A 13 -12.29 -7.17 -3.27
CA GLU A 13 -12.72 -6.95 -4.66
C GLU A 13 -12.18 -5.64 -5.21
N MET A 14 -12.23 -4.60 -4.39
CA MET A 14 -11.73 -3.29 -4.79
C MET A 14 -10.24 -3.34 -5.07
N ALA A 15 -9.48 -4.01 -4.23
CA ALA A 15 -8.03 -4.13 -4.42
C ALA A 15 -7.71 -4.91 -5.69
N LYS A 16 -8.45 -6.00 -5.96
CA LYS A 16 -8.24 -6.78 -7.17
C LYS A 16 -8.59 -6.01 -8.42
N ALA A 17 -9.57 -5.11 -8.35
CA ALA A 17 -9.99 -4.30 -9.48
C ALA A 17 -9.14 -3.06 -9.67
N ASN A 18 -8.34 -2.70 -8.68
CA ASN A 18 -7.55 -1.48 -8.74
C ASN A 18 -6.32 -1.66 -9.63
N ASP A 19 -6.10 -0.72 -10.54
CA ASP A 19 -4.92 -0.70 -11.41
C ASP A 19 -4.01 0.48 -11.12
N GLU A 20 -4.38 1.32 -10.16
CA GLU A 20 -3.57 2.50 -9.83
C GLU A 20 -2.48 2.11 -8.85
N PHE A 21 -1.32 2.76 -8.99
CA PHE A 21 -0.21 2.50 -8.08
C PHE A 21 -0.63 2.74 -6.63
N ARG A 22 -1.35 3.84 -6.38
CA ARG A 22 -1.80 4.21 -5.03
C ARG A 22 -3.16 4.87 -5.10
N LYS A 23 -4.09 4.40 -4.28
CA LYS A 23 -5.41 5.01 -4.21
C LYS A 23 -5.91 4.96 -2.78
N VAL A 24 -5.96 6.12 -2.14
CA VAL A 24 -6.47 6.24 -0.77
C VAL A 24 -7.98 6.12 -0.80
N VAL A 25 -8.55 5.18 -0.05
CA VAL A 25 -9.99 4.94 -0.08
C VAL A 25 -10.71 5.24 1.22
N MET A 26 -10.01 5.22 2.34
CA MET A 26 -10.63 5.54 3.64
C MET A 26 -9.61 6.23 4.52
N THR A 27 -10.01 7.30 5.20
CA THR A 27 -9.14 8.02 6.12
C THR A 27 -9.90 8.36 7.38
N GLY A 28 -9.40 7.90 8.50
CA GLY A 28 -9.91 8.26 9.82
C GLY A 28 -8.86 9.05 10.58
N ASP A 29 -9.15 9.36 11.84
CA ASP A 29 -8.19 10.08 12.68
C ASP A 29 -6.94 9.27 12.97
N LYS A 30 -7.09 7.96 13.07
CA LYS A 30 -6.04 7.09 13.58
C LYS A 30 -5.52 6.09 12.58
N MET A 31 -6.18 5.94 11.43
CA MET A 31 -5.70 5.00 10.43
C MET A 31 -6.28 5.33 9.05
N GLN A 32 -5.67 4.72 8.04
CA GLN A 32 -6.01 5.00 6.66
C GLN A 32 -5.89 3.72 5.86
N VAL A 33 -6.80 3.52 4.90
CA VAL A 33 -6.78 2.35 4.02
C VAL A 33 -6.46 2.79 2.60
N VAL A 34 -5.52 2.10 1.98
CA VAL A 34 -4.99 2.46 0.66
C VAL A 34 -4.92 1.21 -0.20
N LEU A 35 -5.30 1.35 -1.46
CA LEU A 35 -5.14 0.27 -2.45
C LEU A 35 -3.86 0.54 -3.23
N MET A 36 -3.14 -0.55 -3.58
CA MET A 36 -1.95 -0.42 -4.42
C MET A 36 -1.89 -1.54 -5.43
N ALA A 37 -1.38 -1.22 -6.61
CA ALA A 37 -1.13 -2.17 -7.67
C ALA A 37 0.28 -1.91 -8.19
N ILE A 38 1.13 -2.93 -8.11
CA ILE A 38 2.55 -2.82 -8.46
C ILE A 38 2.77 -3.62 -9.74
N PRO A 39 3.20 -2.98 -10.83
CA PRO A 39 3.39 -3.71 -12.08
C PRO A 39 4.54 -4.71 -11.98
N GLU A 40 4.54 -5.65 -12.90
CA GLU A 40 5.57 -6.69 -12.97
C GLU A 40 6.96 -6.04 -12.99
N GLY A 41 7.84 -6.54 -12.14
CA GLY A 41 9.19 -6.01 -12.03
C GLY A 41 9.31 -4.73 -11.24
N GLY A 42 8.18 -4.16 -10.80
CA GLY A 42 8.21 -2.92 -10.03
C GLY A 42 8.28 -3.18 -8.54
N ASP A 43 8.34 -2.09 -7.79
CA ASP A 43 8.37 -2.15 -6.33
C ASP A 43 7.63 -0.94 -5.76
N ILE A 44 7.34 -1.00 -4.46
CA ILE A 44 6.74 0.14 -3.78
C ILE A 44 7.77 1.25 -3.61
N GLY A 45 9.00 0.87 -3.32
CA GLY A 45 10.08 1.80 -3.06
C GLY A 45 10.62 1.57 -1.65
N ALA A 46 11.93 1.54 -1.54
CA ALA A 46 12.59 1.34 -0.24
C ALA A 46 12.35 2.56 0.63
N GLU A 47 11.83 2.37 1.82
CA GLU A 47 11.42 3.46 2.69
C GLU A 47 11.54 3.11 4.16
N THR A 48 11.52 4.17 4.97
CA THR A 48 11.38 4.07 6.42
C THR A 48 10.31 5.08 6.80
N HIS A 49 9.26 4.62 7.48
CA HIS A 49 8.19 5.51 7.94
C HIS A 49 8.25 5.63 9.45
N ASP A 50 8.81 6.73 9.93
CA ASP A 50 8.80 7.00 11.37
C ASP A 50 7.41 7.46 11.78
N GLY A 51 6.91 6.90 12.87
CA GLY A 51 5.65 7.33 13.43
C GLY A 51 4.42 6.64 12.88
N HIS A 52 4.59 5.69 11.97
CA HIS A 52 3.47 4.93 11.41
C HIS A 52 3.75 3.44 11.48
N ASP A 53 2.78 2.68 11.96
CA ASP A 53 2.77 1.24 11.72
C ASP A 53 2.04 1.01 10.42
N GLN A 54 2.37 -0.05 9.72
CA GLN A 54 1.76 -0.36 8.44
C GLN A 54 1.48 -1.84 8.32
N VAL A 55 0.30 -2.17 7.80
CA VAL A 55 -0.07 -3.55 7.50
C VAL A 55 -0.37 -3.63 6.01
N LEU A 56 0.16 -4.65 5.34
CA LEU A 56 -0.12 -4.88 3.92
C LEU A 56 -0.74 -6.26 3.78
N ILE A 57 -1.87 -6.34 3.08
CA ILE A 57 -2.53 -7.60 2.80
C ILE A 57 -2.58 -7.79 1.29
N PHE A 58 -1.98 -8.87 0.81
CA PHE A 58 -1.84 -9.11 -0.63
C PHE A 58 -3.01 -9.93 -1.11
N VAL A 59 -3.62 -9.50 -2.22
CA VAL A 59 -4.82 -10.15 -2.74
C VAL A 59 -4.61 -10.80 -4.09
N GLU A 60 -3.51 -10.45 -4.78
CA GLU A 60 -3.22 -11.01 -6.10
C GLU A 60 -1.74 -10.88 -6.39
N GLY A 61 -1.15 -11.93 -6.99
CA GLY A 61 0.24 -11.88 -7.40
C GLY A 61 1.20 -12.46 -6.40
N GLN A 62 2.49 -12.27 -6.67
CA GLN A 62 3.58 -12.79 -5.85
C GLN A 62 4.69 -11.76 -5.77
N GLY A 63 5.44 -11.79 -4.70
CA GLY A 63 6.54 -10.86 -4.55
C GLY A 63 7.47 -11.24 -3.43
N THR A 64 8.31 -10.29 -3.05
CA THR A 64 9.25 -10.42 -1.94
C THR A 64 9.09 -9.23 -1.02
N ALA A 65 8.93 -9.51 0.26
CA ALA A 65 8.89 -8.48 1.30
C ALA A 65 10.25 -8.39 1.95
N LYS A 66 10.83 -7.20 1.97
CA LYS A 66 12.04 -6.95 2.72
C LYS A 66 11.69 -6.02 3.88
N ILE A 67 11.84 -6.51 5.10
CA ILE A 67 11.51 -5.74 6.30
C ILE A 67 12.70 -5.87 7.23
N GLY A 68 13.39 -4.74 7.47
CA GLY A 68 14.67 -4.78 8.17
C GLY A 68 15.65 -5.66 7.39
N ASP A 69 16.19 -6.67 8.06
CA ASP A 69 17.15 -7.59 7.45
C ASP A 69 16.51 -8.87 6.95
N THR A 70 15.18 -8.99 7.03
CA THR A 70 14.47 -10.21 6.67
C THR A 70 13.85 -10.08 5.29
N GLU A 71 14.06 -11.09 4.45
CA GLU A 71 13.39 -11.19 3.15
C GLU A 71 12.48 -12.40 3.16
N THR A 72 11.23 -12.22 2.75
CA THR A 72 10.24 -13.29 2.76
C THR A 72 9.44 -13.24 1.47
N GLY A 73 9.21 -14.39 0.85
CA GLY A 73 8.32 -14.47 -0.29
C GLY A 73 6.89 -14.21 0.16
N ILE A 74 6.13 -13.49 -0.65
CA ILE A 74 4.73 -13.20 -0.36
C ILE A 74 3.87 -13.55 -1.55
N GLN A 75 2.60 -13.84 -1.27
CA GLN A 75 1.62 -14.17 -2.28
C GLN A 75 0.23 -13.81 -1.78
N ALA A 76 -0.76 -13.96 -2.66
CA ALA A 76 -2.14 -13.65 -2.31
C ALA A 76 -2.53 -14.38 -1.03
N GLY A 77 -3.16 -13.67 -0.12
CA GLY A 77 -3.58 -14.18 1.18
C GLY A 77 -2.63 -13.88 2.32
N ASP A 78 -1.42 -13.40 2.01
CA ASP A 78 -0.43 -13.11 3.04
C ASP A 78 -0.60 -11.70 3.59
N LEU A 79 -0.12 -11.52 4.82
CA LEU A 79 -0.08 -10.22 5.48
C LEU A 79 1.36 -9.93 5.90
N SER A 80 1.79 -8.69 5.66
CA SER A 80 3.07 -8.22 6.18
C SER A 80 2.82 -7.09 7.16
N PHE A 81 3.57 -7.06 8.24
CA PHE A 81 3.49 -5.98 9.23
C PHE A 81 4.82 -5.25 9.26
N VAL A 82 4.75 -3.93 9.11
CA VAL A 82 5.95 -3.08 9.14
C VAL A 82 5.85 -2.19 10.37
N PRO A 83 6.65 -2.45 11.40
CA PRO A 83 6.66 -1.57 12.59
C PRO A 83 7.19 -0.18 12.24
N SER A 84 6.72 0.81 12.98
CA SER A 84 7.19 2.18 12.82
C SER A 84 8.72 2.23 12.85
N GLY A 85 9.31 2.95 11.91
CA GLY A 85 10.75 3.16 11.85
C GLY A 85 11.54 2.05 11.17
N GLU A 86 10.90 0.97 10.76
CA GLU A 86 11.61 -0.14 10.16
C GLU A 86 11.77 0.08 8.65
N PHE A 87 12.99 -0.07 8.15
CA PHE A 87 13.24 -0.01 6.72
C PHE A 87 12.52 -1.16 6.01
N HIS A 88 11.89 -0.87 4.88
CA HIS A 88 11.14 -1.90 4.17
C HIS A 88 11.03 -1.60 2.68
N ASN A 89 10.80 -2.67 1.90
CA ASN A 89 10.43 -2.56 0.50
C ASN A 89 9.68 -3.83 0.10
N PHE A 90 8.81 -3.70 -0.88
CA PHE A 90 8.03 -4.81 -1.41
C PHE A 90 8.21 -4.81 -2.93
N VAL A 91 8.66 -5.93 -3.46
CA VAL A 91 9.01 -6.05 -4.88
C VAL A 91 8.12 -7.08 -5.54
N ASN A 92 7.59 -6.73 -6.72
CA ASN A 92 6.79 -7.67 -7.51
C ASN A 92 7.74 -8.57 -8.29
N THR A 93 7.88 -9.83 -7.85
CA THR A 93 8.75 -10.79 -8.49
C THR A 93 7.98 -11.82 -9.31
N GLY A 94 6.64 -11.70 -9.36
CA GLY A 94 5.82 -12.60 -10.13
C GLY A 94 5.55 -12.06 -11.53
N SER A 95 4.72 -12.78 -12.27
CA SER A 95 4.23 -12.31 -13.55
C SER A 95 2.85 -11.70 -13.31
N GLY A 96 2.59 -10.54 -13.93
CA GLY A 96 1.36 -9.81 -13.71
C GLY A 96 1.48 -8.84 -12.54
N MET A 97 0.35 -8.24 -12.18
CA MET A 97 0.33 -7.23 -11.13
C MET A 97 0.38 -7.85 -9.74
N LEU A 98 1.03 -7.15 -8.82
CA LEU A 98 0.95 -7.47 -7.39
C LEU A 98 -0.03 -6.48 -6.80
N LYS A 99 -1.16 -6.98 -6.29
CA LYS A 99 -2.23 -6.10 -5.80
C LYS A 99 -2.46 -6.34 -4.32
N LEU A 100 -2.72 -5.24 -3.63
CA LEU A 100 -2.83 -5.29 -2.18
C LEU A 100 -3.69 -4.15 -1.66
N TYR A 101 -4.10 -4.27 -0.41
CA TYR A 101 -4.57 -3.12 0.34
C TYR A 101 -3.69 -2.99 1.57
N THR A 102 -3.49 -1.77 2.01
CA THR A 102 -2.59 -1.50 3.10
C THR A 102 -3.22 -0.48 4.04
N MET A 103 -2.84 -0.56 5.30
CA MET A 103 -3.34 0.33 6.33
C MET A 103 -2.17 1.00 7.03
N TYR A 104 -2.29 2.30 7.22
CA TYR A 104 -1.31 3.08 7.97
C TYR A 104 -1.97 3.60 9.24
N ALA A 105 -1.27 3.54 10.34
CA ALA A 105 -1.74 4.08 11.61
C ALA A 105 -0.61 4.88 12.25
N PRO A 106 -0.71 6.21 12.30
CA PRO A 106 -1.77 7.07 11.76
C PRO A 106 -1.71 7.24 10.24
N PRO A 107 -2.64 7.97 9.64
CA PRO A 107 -2.65 8.18 8.19
C PRO A 107 -1.33 8.74 7.67
N GLU A 108 -0.93 8.25 6.50
CA GLU A 108 0.32 8.64 5.86
C GLU A 108 0.10 9.65 4.73
N HIS A 109 -0.99 9.49 3.99
CA HIS A 109 -1.25 10.28 2.79
C HIS A 109 -2.42 11.22 2.99
N GLU A 110 -2.53 12.24 2.14
CA GLU A 110 -3.68 13.12 2.20
C GLU A 110 -4.94 12.37 1.76
N VAL A 111 -6.07 12.81 2.30
CA VAL A 111 -7.37 12.21 1.97
C VAL A 111 -7.57 12.24 0.46
N GLY A 112 -7.97 11.10 -0.09
CA GLY A 112 -8.33 11.03 -1.50
C GLY A 112 -7.16 11.00 -2.47
N THR A 113 -5.94 10.84 -1.98
CA THR A 113 -4.77 10.76 -2.86
C THR A 113 -4.91 9.61 -3.85
N GLU A 114 -4.61 9.89 -5.13
CA GLU A 114 -4.57 8.87 -6.17
C GLU A 114 -3.36 9.11 -7.05
N HIS A 115 -2.62 8.05 -7.32
CA HIS A 115 -1.49 8.08 -8.24
C HIS A 115 -1.62 6.87 -9.16
N GLU A 116 -1.70 7.12 -10.47
CA GLU A 116 -1.82 6.02 -11.41
C GLU A 116 -0.54 5.22 -11.52
N THR A 117 0.61 5.90 -11.35
CA THR A 117 1.92 5.26 -11.47
C THR A 117 2.81 5.67 -10.30
N LYS A 118 3.86 4.88 -10.10
CA LYS A 118 4.85 5.20 -9.08
C LYS A 118 5.54 6.51 -9.40
N ALA A 119 5.80 6.78 -10.69
CA ALA A 119 6.44 8.02 -11.10
C ALA A 119 5.60 9.22 -10.70
N GLU A 120 4.28 9.13 -10.86
CA GLU A 120 3.38 10.20 -10.44
C GLU A 120 3.45 10.42 -8.95
N ALA A 121 3.50 9.34 -8.16
CA ALA A 121 3.61 9.45 -6.72
C ALA A 121 4.91 10.14 -6.32
N GLN A 122 6.00 9.84 -7.02
CA GLN A 122 7.31 10.41 -6.70
C GLN A 122 7.39 11.90 -7.02
N THR A 123 6.54 12.39 -7.91
CA THR A 123 6.54 13.80 -8.29
C THR A 123 5.49 14.63 -7.56
N ASP A 124 4.63 14.00 -6.76
CA ASP A 124 3.58 14.71 -6.02
C ASP A 124 4.20 15.45 -4.84
N PRO A 125 4.10 16.80 -4.80
CA PRO A 125 4.69 17.55 -3.69
C PRO A 125 4.14 17.15 -2.32
N ALA A 126 2.91 16.66 -2.25
CA ALA A 126 2.31 16.24 -0.99
C ALA A 126 2.96 14.99 -0.42
N GLU A 127 3.72 14.26 -1.24
CA GLU A 127 4.37 13.03 -0.82
C GLU A 127 5.85 13.21 -0.50
N GLN A 128 6.36 14.44 -0.60
CA GLN A 128 7.78 14.71 -0.37
C GLN A 128 8.10 15.03 1.09
#